data_a536809586c15994bbd06a509f41b99a
#
_entry.id   a536809586c15994bbd06a509f41b99a
#
_cell.length_a   1.000
_cell.length_b   1.000
_cell.length_c   1.000
_cell.angle_alpha   90.00
_cell.angle_beta   90.00
_cell.angle_gamma   90.00
#
_symmetry.space_group_name_H-M   'P 1'
#
loop_
_entity.id
_entity.type
_entity.pdbx_description
1 polymer ?
#
loop_
_entity_poly.entity_id
_entity_poly.type
_entity_poly.pdbx_seq_one_letter_code
_entity_poly.pdbx_strand_id
1 'polypeptide(L)'
;MDSLVSRKYRNGMVHKTDPPRTLSEDLSKSERTREGILSAAARLFRYEGYHATTMRDIAQEAGIEAGSIYYHFQSKDQILSEVLDLGVRQLYEAVSEIVRSAPTSSEDFRKTFEVLIETHLTYLLTDSDFTSANIRNYPMLSDETRTPHRELRASYAGAWGKFLNDAKRAGHLRSDISTAVIRQFILSAMNWTVEWYDVDKYPVHILAERMSKLILDGMCLHCKADTEGLKQCPATHVKTPDPDGKAAKTRAEILTAAARVLRDNGYKATTLRKIAEEANMKAGSVYYHFDSKDAIVDEVLNAGLKDLLSGVESAVRKFDAPYDHHARIATAIWAHLDFLFKASEFTSANIRSYGMLPNHFRERHRGIRHEYGKLWDRILREAQDDGAIRSDIKIVPLRQVMLGALNWTVEWFDPNKAGVEGYLSLPEFSSMLINL
;
A
#
# COMPACT_ATOMS: atom_id res chain seq x y z
N MET A 1 10.34 -38.66 -8.69
CA MET A 1 11.32 -37.57 -8.47
C MET A 1 10.67 -36.53 -7.62
N ASP A 2 10.64 -36.73 -6.31
CA ASP A 2 10.11 -35.78 -5.36
C ASP A 2 11.06 -34.59 -5.28
N SER A 3 10.58 -33.45 -5.74
CA SER A 3 11.36 -32.27 -5.97
C SER A 3 12.00 -31.74 -4.67
N LEU A 4 13.24 -31.34 -4.77
CA LEU A 4 14.03 -30.64 -3.74
C LEU A 4 13.32 -29.43 -3.14
N VAL A 5 12.40 -28.83 -3.88
CA VAL A 5 11.56 -27.68 -3.45
C VAL A 5 10.60 -28.09 -2.34
N SER A 6 9.93 -29.26 -2.44
CA SER A 6 8.98 -29.74 -1.41
C SER A 6 9.64 -30.11 -0.09
N ARG A 7 10.93 -30.50 -0.08
CA ARG A 7 11.65 -30.85 1.15
C ARG A 7 12.14 -29.66 1.95
N LYS A 8 12.44 -28.54 1.31
CA LYS A 8 12.96 -27.34 1.97
C LYS A 8 11.88 -26.58 2.76
N TYR A 9 10.62 -26.73 2.36
CA TYR A 9 9.49 -26.03 2.95
C TYR A 9 8.56 -26.88 3.82
N ARG A 10 8.72 -28.23 3.85
CA ARG A 10 7.85 -29.15 4.59
C ARG A 10 8.26 -29.42 6.03
N ASN A 11 9.48 -29.15 6.40
CA ASN A 11 9.89 -29.26 7.80
C ASN A 11 9.63 -27.90 8.46
N GLY A 12 8.50 -27.80 9.15
CA GLY A 12 8.12 -26.69 10.05
C GLY A 12 9.05 -26.53 11.26
N MET A 13 10.34 -26.64 11.05
CA MET A 13 11.33 -26.07 11.93
C MET A 13 11.50 -24.61 11.48
N VAL A 14 10.87 -23.71 12.22
CA VAL A 14 11.43 -22.38 12.43
C VAL A 14 12.78 -22.64 13.13
N HIS A 15 13.74 -23.14 12.36
CA HIS A 15 15.10 -22.76 12.64
C HIS A 15 15.07 -21.25 12.47
N LYS A 16 15.50 -20.51 13.49
CA LYS A 16 16.19 -19.26 13.24
C LYS A 16 17.03 -19.53 12.02
N THR A 17 16.49 -19.22 10.85
CA THR A 17 17.29 -19.17 9.64
C THR A 17 18.28 -18.11 9.98
N ASP A 18 19.53 -18.54 10.11
CA ASP A 18 20.64 -17.61 10.00
C ASP A 18 20.25 -16.66 8.86
N PRO A 19 20.42 -15.34 9.05
CA PRO A 19 20.14 -14.38 7.99
C PRO A 19 20.79 -14.93 6.72
N PRO A 20 20.12 -14.81 5.55
CA PRO A 20 20.54 -15.48 4.31
C PRO A 20 22.03 -15.38 4.22
N ARG A 21 22.73 -16.52 4.16
CA ARG A 21 24.18 -16.72 4.37
C ARG A 21 24.90 -15.44 4.08
N THR A 22 25.17 -14.70 5.12
CA THR A 22 25.91 -13.47 5.03
C THR A 22 27.21 -13.83 4.30
N LEU A 23 27.45 -13.14 3.23
CA LEU A 23 28.77 -13.03 2.59
C LEU A 23 29.86 -12.56 3.63
N SER A 24 29.57 -12.72 4.93
CA SER A 24 30.22 -12.03 6.04
C SER A 24 31.56 -12.60 6.45
N GLU A 25 31.95 -13.77 5.98
CA GLU A 25 33.26 -14.33 6.36
C GLU A 25 34.42 -13.78 5.52
N ASP A 26 34.15 -13.28 4.29
CA ASP A 26 35.15 -12.72 3.39
C ASP A 26 35.13 -11.19 3.25
N LEU A 27 34.20 -10.50 3.90
CA LEU A 27 34.06 -9.04 3.77
C LEU A 27 35.16 -8.31 4.58
N SER A 28 35.75 -7.28 3.97
CA SER A 28 36.63 -6.34 4.65
C SER A 28 35.90 -5.59 5.77
N LYS A 29 36.65 -5.05 6.73
CA LYS A 29 36.08 -4.20 7.80
C LYS A 29 35.25 -3.04 7.23
N SER A 30 35.71 -2.44 6.13
CA SER A 30 35.02 -1.34 5.46
C SER A 30 33.68 -1.76 4.87
N GLU A 31 33.61 -2.91 4.22
CA GLU A 31 32.36 -3.46 3.66
C GLU A 31 31.36 -3.79 4.75
N ARG A 32 31.78 -4.43 5.84
CA ARG A 32 30.90 -4.69 7.01
C ARG A 32 30.33 -3.41 7.61
N THR A 33 31.14 -2.37 7.73
CA THR A 33 30.67 -1.06 8.22
C THR A 33 29.63 -0.46 7.26
N ARG A 34 29.89 -0.56 5.95
CA ARG A 34 28.96 -0.07 4.92
C ARG A 34 27.62 -0.80 4.93
N GLU A 35 27.61 -2.12 5.06
CA GLU A 35 26.37 -2.91 5.23
C GLU A 35 25.65 -2.56 6.53
N GLY A 36 26.38 -2.33 7.63
CA GLY A 36 25.82 -1.86 8.89
C GLY A 36 25.09 -0.51 8.74
N ILE A 37 25.68 0.44 8.00
CA ILE A 37 25.07 1.74 7.70
C ILE A 37 23.78 1.55 6.88
N LEU A 38 23.81 0.72 5.84
CA LEU A 38 22.62 0.45 5.01
C LEU A 38 21.51 -0.21 5.82
N SER A 39 21.83 -1.18 6.66
CA SER A 39 20.84 -1.86 7.53
C SER A 39 20.23 -0.91 8.55
N ALA A 40 21.04 -0.05 9.18
CA ALA A 40 20.56 1.00 10.10
C ALA A 40 19.65 1.99 9.37
N ALA A 41 20.05 2.43 8.17
CA ALA A 41 19.26 3.33 7.35
C ALA A 41 17.92 2.70 6.92
N ALA A 42 17.93 1.44 6.47
CA ALA A 42 16.72 0.73 6.09
C ALA A 42 15.72 0.66 7.25
N ARG A 43 16.20 0.36 8.46
CA ARG A 43 15.38 0.35 9.68
C ARG A 43 14.79 1.74 9.96
N LEU A 44 15.59 2.78 9.98
CA LEU A 44 15.11 4.15 10.22
C LEU A 44 14.14 4.60 9.12
N PHE A 45 14.41 4.31 7.86
CA PHE A 45 13.50 4.66 6.75
C PHE A 45 12.18 3.88 6.83
N ARG A 46 12.20 2.63 7.33
CA ARG A 46 11.00 1.84 7.57
C ARG A 46 10.12 2.45 8.66
N TYR A 47 10.70 2.86 9.79
CA TYR A 47 9.92 3.28 10.97
C TYR A 47 9.73 4.79 11.09
N GLU A 48 10.72 5.57 10.65
CA GLU A 48 10.75 7.02 10.80
C GLU A 48 10.45 7.77 9.49
N GLY A 49 10.69 7.11 8.36
CA GLY A 49 10.63 7.68 7.02
C GLY A 49 11.88 8.44 6.62
N TYR A 50 12.14 8.52 5.30
CA TYR A 50 13.33 9.16 4.73
C TYR A 50 13.50 10.63 5.15
N HIS A 51 12.40 11.43 5.04
CA HIS A 51 12.46 12.87 5.32
C HIS A 51 12.79 13.21 6.77
N ALA A 52 12.47 12.32 7.70
CA ALA A 52 12.68 12.51 9.12
C ALA A 52 14.06 12.06 9.61
N THR A 53 14.70 11.18 8.87
CA THR A 53 15.99 10.58 9.21
C THR A 53 17.14 11.50 8.78
N THR A 54 18.15 11.64 9.61
CA THR A 54 19.40 12.40 9.30
C THR A 54 20.59 11.45 9.19
N MET A 55 21.68 11.92 8.58
CA MET A 55 22.96 11.19 8.54
C MET A 55 23.47 10.85 9.95
N ARG A 56 23.21 11.73 10.92
CA ARG A 56 23.60 11.53 12.32
C ARG A 56 22.81 10.41 12.98
N ASP A 57 21.50 10.35 12.71
CA ASP A 57 20.63 9.26 13.24
C ASP A 57 21.08 7.92 12.68
N ILE A 58 21.41 7.86 11.38
CA ILE A 58 21.91 6.63 10.74
C ILE A 58 23.26 6.21 11.36
N ALA A 59 24.19 7.14 11.58
CA ALA A 59 25.46 6.82 12.19
C ALA A 59 25.29 6.31 13.63
N GLN A 60 24.41 6.94 14.41
CA GLN A 60 24.08 6.52 15.78
C GLN A 60 23.48 5.11 15.80
N GLU A 61 22.51 4.83 14.92
CA GLU A 61 21.86 3.51 14.81
C GLU A 61 22.84 2.43 14.33
N ALA A 62 23.79 2.79 13.45
CA ALA A 62 24.86 1.91 12.98
C ALA A 62 25.98 1.71 14.02
N GLY A 63 25.97 2.41 15.15
CA GLY A 63 27.00 2.33 16.18
C GLY A 63 28.35 2.90 15.76
N ILE A 64 28.37 3.93 14.87
CA ILE A 64 29.60 4.57 14.39
C ILE A 64 29.60 6.07 14.70
N GLU A 65 30.79 6.66 14.72
CA GLU A 65 30.96 8.12 14.84
C GLU A 65 30.32 8.84 13.65
N ALA A 66 29.63 9.96 13.93
CA ALA A 66 28.89 10.73 12.92
C ALA A 66 29.78 11.21 11.75
N GLY A 67 31.08 11.46 11.99
CA GLY A 67 32.02 11.78 10.93
C GLY A 67 32.40 10.59 10.06
N SER A 68 32.40 9.39 10.62
CA SER A 68 32.80 8.16 9.92
C SER A 68 31.85 7.75 8.82
N ILE A 69 30.58 8.11 8.89
CA ILE A 69 29.58 7.78 7.86
C ILE A 69 29.97 8.38 6.49
N TYR A 70 30.59 9.56 6.49
CA TYR A 70 30.96 10.26 5.25
C TYR A 70 32.13 9.61 4.50
N TYR A 71 32.87 8.67 5.12
CA TYR A 71 33.83 7.83 4.39
C TYR A 71 33.16 6.79 3.50
N HIS A 72 31.93 6.42 3.82
CA HIS A 72 31.18 5.38 3.10
C HIS A 72 30.11 5.95 2.17
N PHE A 73 29.47 7.07 2.56
CA PHE A 73 28.35 7.68 1.83
C PHE A 73 28.45 9.20 1.87
N GLN A 74 28.38 9.84 0.71
CA GLN A 74 28.49 11.30 0.60
C GLN A 74 27.19 12.02 1.05
N SER A 75 26.04 11.35 0.93
CA SER A 75 24.74 11.94 1.25
C SER A 75 23.73 10.89 1.69
N LYS A 76 22.65 11.37 2.33
CA LYS A 76 21.49 10.54 2.67
C LYS A 76 20.79 10.01 1.41
N ASP A 77 20.78 10.77 0.32
CA ASP A 77 20.20 10.35 -0.96
C ASP A 77 20.93 9.15 -1.55
N GLN A 78 22.27 9.11 -1.44
CA GLN A 78 23.05 7.95 -1.86
C GLN A 78 22.70 6.71 -1.03
N ILE A 79 22.55 6.84 0.29
CA ILE A 79 22.14 5.74 1.16
C ILE A 79 20.72 5.28 0.79
N LEU A 80 19.80 6.23 0.58
CA LEU A 80 18.44 5.91 0.17
C LEU A 80 18.42 5.14 -1.15
N SER A 81 19.15 5.60 -2.15
CA SER A 81 19.24 4.94 -3.46
C SER A 81 19.62 3.46 -3.33
N GLU A 82 20.65 3.17 -2.51
CA GLU A 82 21.08 1.80 -2.32
C GLU A 82 20.09 0.97 -1.48
N VAL A 83 19.49 1.56 -0.46
CA VAL A 83 18.42 0.89 0.33
C VAL A 83 17.24 0.51 -0.57
N LEU A 84 16.81 1.41 -1.46
CA LEU A 84 15.72 1.15 -2.40
C LEU A 84 16.06 0.02 -3.38
N ASP A 85 17.26 0.05 -3.95
CA ASP A 85 17.71 -0.98 -4.89
C ASP A 85 17.86 -2.34 -4.23
N LEU A 86 18.44 -2.40 -3.03
CA LEU A 86 18.57 -3.65 -2.27
C LEU A 86 17.21 -4.26 -1.96
N GLY A 87 16.23 -3.44 -1.51
CA GLY A 87 14.89 -3.92 -1.19
C GLY A 87 14.15 -4.53 -2.38
N VAL A 88 14.27 -3.93 -3.58
CA VAL A 88 13.65 -4.48 -4.79
C VAL A 88 14.44 -5.66 -5.33
N ARG A 89 15.77 -5.60 -5.32
CA ARG A 89 16.65 -6.65 -5.86
C ARG A 89 16.47 -7.96 -5.13
N GLN A 90 16.51 -7.96 -3.80
CA GLN A 90 16.30 -9.17 -3.00
C GLN A 90 14.96 -9.84 -3.33
N LEU A 91 13.91 -9.04 -3.39
CA LEU A 91 12.57 -9.52 -3.72
C LEU A 91 12.47 -10.02 -5.17
N TYR A 92 13.08 -9.30 -6.12
CA TYR A 92 13.13 -9.70 -7.53
C TYR A 92 13.86 -11.04 -7.75
N GLU A 93 15.01 -11.22 -7.11
CA GLU A 93 15.80 -12.46 -7.21
C GLU A 93 15.01 -13.65 -6.67
N ALA A 94 14.41 -13.52 -5.47
CA ALA A 94 13.61 -14.58 -4.87
C ALA A 94 12.37 -14.94 -5.71
N VAL A 95 11.61 -13.95 -6.18
CA VAL A 95 10.42 -14.18 -7.00
C VAL A 95 10.80 -14.75 -8.38
N SER A 96 11.87 -14.25 -9.01
CA SER A 96 12.33 -14.72 -10.31
C SER A 96 12.80 -16.17 -10.29
N GLU A 97 13.42 -16.62 -9.19
CA GLU A 97 13.82 -18.02 -9.00
C GLU A 97 12.60 -18.92 -8.97
N ILE A 98 11.56 -18.56 -8.21
CA ILE A 98 10.30 -19.32 -8.14
C ILE A 98 9.63 -19.37 -9.52
N VAL A 99 9.53 -18.23 -10.21
CA VAL A 99 8.88 -18.15 -11.54
C VAL A 99 9.63 -18.95 -12.59
N ARG A 100 10.96 -19.02 -12.53
CA ARG A 100 11.77 -19.82 -13.47
C ARG A 100 11.58 -21.33 -13.26
N SER A 101 11.43 -21.76 -12.03
CA SER A 101 11.24 -23.15 -11.66
C SER A 101 9.78 -23.59 -11.62
N ALA A 102 8.84 -22.68 -11.90
CA ALA A 102 7.41 -22.94 -11.82
C ALA A 102 6.95 -24.05 -12.79
N PRO A 103 6.32 -25.12 -12.30
CA PRO A 103 5.70 -26.14 -13.16
C PRO A 103 4.47 -25.55 -13.87
N THR A 104 3.98 -26.26 -14.89
CA THR A 104 2.90 -25.79 -15.78
C THR A 104 1.52 -26.40 -15.49
N SER A 105 1.38 -27.29 -14.52
CA SER A 105 0.09 -27.91 -14.20
C SER A 105 -0.82 -26.98 -13.35
N SER A 106 -2.13 -27.22 -13.37
CA SER A 106 -3.11 -26.41 -12.64
C SER A 106 -2.92 -26.48 -11.12
N GLU A 107 -2.60 -27.64 -10.58
CA GLU A 107 -2.34 -27.82 -9.13
C GLU A 107 -1.05 -27.12 -8.73
N ASP A 108 -0.05 -27.17 -9.58
CA ASP A 108 1.23 -26.51 -9.37
C ASP A 108 1.08 -24.98 -9.47
N PHE A 109 0.17 -24.47 -10.32
CA PHE A 109 -0.10 -23.04 -10.38
C PHE A 109 -0.57 -22.50 -9.03
N ARG A 110 -1.55 -23.14 -8.37
CA ARG A 110 -2.05 -22.67 -7.06
C ARG A 110 -0.95 -22.69 -6.00
N LYS A 111 -0.17 -23.76 -5.94
CA LYS A 111 0.97 -23.88 -5.00
C LYS A 111 2.05 -22.84 -5.27
N THR A 112 2.39 -22.65 -6.54
CA THR A 112 3.40 -21.66 -6.94
C THR A 112 2.92 -20.25 -6.59
N PHE A 113 1.64 -19.94 -6.82
CA PHE A 113 1.06 -18.65 -6.45
C PHE A 113 1.14 -18.41 -4.94
N GLU A 114 0.80 -19.40 -4.11
CA GLU A 114 0.90 -19.32 -2.65
C GLU A 114 2.35 -19.05 -2.20
N VAL A 115 3.32 -19.77 -2.77
CA VAL A 115 4.75 -19.56 -2.48
C VAL A 115 5.20 -18.17 -2.90
N LEU A 116 4.73 -17.63 -4.03
CA LEU A 116 5.03 -16.27 -4.47
C LEU A 116 4.49 -15.21 -3.49
N ILE A 117 3.23 -15.38 -3.04
CA ILE A 117 2.61 -14.49 -2.03
C ILE A 117 3.37 -14.58 -0.71
N GLU A 118 3.66 -15.80 -0.22
CA GLU A 118 4.39 -16.00 1.04
C GLU A 118 5.79 -15.38 0.96
N THR A 119 6.51 -15.59 -0.14
CA THR A 119 7.83 -15.00 -0.35
C THR A 119 7.78 -13.49 -0.31
N HIS A 120 6.86 -12.87 -1.04
CA HIS A 120 6.70 -11.41 -1.01
C HIS A 120 6.40 -10.89 0.40
N LEU A 121 5.43 -11.48 1.10
CA LEU A 121 5.05 -11.06 2.44
C LEU A 121 6.16 -11.28 3.47
N THR A 122 6.91 -12.36 3.36
CA THR A 122 8.05 -12.65 4.24
C THR A 122 9.14 -11.59 4.10
N TYR A 123 9.56 -11.27 2.87
CA TYR A 123 10.52 -10.18 2.65
C TYR A 123 9.97 -8.80 3.08
N LEU A 124 8.68 -8.57 2.88
CA LEU A 124 8.07 -7.29 3.21
C LEU A 124 7.92 -7.08 4.72
N LEU A 125 7.57 -8.12 5.47
CA LEU A 125 7.08 -7.98 6.84
C LEU A 125 8.11 -8.40 7.89
N THR A 126 8.94 -9.42 7.61
CA THR A 126 9.80 -10.08 8.60
C THR A 126 11.28 -10.09 8.25
N ASP A 127 11.65 -10.43 7.01
CA ASP A 127 13.03 -10.76 6.69
C ASP A 127 13.87 -9.56 6.24
N SER A 128 13.24 -8.49 5.76
CA SER A 128 13.99 -7.37 5.18
C SER A 128 13.43 -5.99 5.51
N ASP A 129 14.17 -5.22 6.30
CA ASP A 129 13.89 -3.79 6.49
C ASP A 129 14.02 -3.02 5.16
N PHE A 130 14.86 -3.49 4.23
CA PHE A 130 15.05 -2.87 2.91
C PHE A 130 13.78 -2.89 2.07
N THR A 131 13.08 -4.03 2.01
CA THR A 131 11.82 -4.15 1.26
C THR A 131 10.73 -3.25 1.86
N SER A 132 10.56 -3.25 3.18
CA SER A 132 9.62 -2.36 3.87
C SER A 132 9.98 -0.89 3.68
N ALA A 133 11.26 -0.53 3.79
CA ALA A 133 11.73 0.84 3.55
C ALA A 133 11.45 1.27 2.11
N ASN A 134 11.67 0.39 1.12
CA ASN A 134 11.36 0.66 -0.28
C ASN A 134 9.85 0.93 -0.46
N ILE A 135 8.98 0.04 0.01
CA ILE A 135 7.54 0.19 -0.16
C ILE A 135 7.02 1.49 0.46
N ARG A 136 7.52 1.89 1.63
CA ARG A 136 7.06 3.09 2.34
C ARG A 136 7.60 4.40 1.77
N ASN A 137 8.84 4.42 1.30
CA ASN A 137 9.50 5.68 0.95
C ASN A 137 9.48 5.97 -0.56
N TYR A 138 9.52 4.95 -1.42
CA TYR A 138 9.53 5.15 -2.87
C TYR A 138 8.37 6.02 -3.39
N PRO A 139 7.12 5.85 -2.94
CA PRO A 139 6.00 6.67 -3.40
C PRO A 139 6.12 8.16 -3.07
N MET A 140 6.87 8.51 -2.03
CA MET A 140 7.06 9.89 -1.56
C MET A 140 8.22 10.62 -2.23
N LEU A 141 8.95 9.96 -3.11
CA LEU A 141 10.11 10.54 -3.78
C LEU A 141 9.69 11.34 -5.02
N SER A 142 10.50 12.35 -5.35
CA SER A 142 10.35 13.09 -6.61
C SER A 142 10.59 12.16 -7.82
N ASP A 143 10.07 12.53 -8.98
CA ASP A 143 10.28 11.77 -10.21
C ASP A 143 11.76 11.65 -10.58
N GLU A 144 12.56 12.69 -10.31
CA GLU A 144 14.00 12.69 -10.52
C GLU A 144 14.69 11.60 -9.69
N THR A 145 14.37 11.51 -8.39
CA THR A 145 14.91 10.49 -7.48
C THR A 145 14.41 9.08 -7.82
N ARG A 146 13.17 8.93 -8.32
CA ARG A 146 12.59 7.64 -8.70
C ARG A 146 13.13 7.06 -10.00
N THR A 147 13.55 7.92 -10.94
CA THR A 147 13.94 7.52 -12.30
C THR A 147 15.02 6.43 -12.33
N PRO A 148 16.14 6.52 -11.58
CA PRO A 148 17.17 5.46 -11.57
C PRO A 148 16.66 4.08 -11.17
N HIS A 149 15.60 4.01 -10.36
CA HIS A 149 15.07 2.76 -9.82
C HIS A 149 13.98 2.11 -10.68
N ARG A 150 13.53 2.78 -11.75
CA ARG A 150 12.40 2.32 -12.59
C ARG A 150 12.68 1.00 -13.29
N GLU A 151 13.89 0.79 -13.77
CA GLU A 151 14.26 -0.40 -14.53
C GLU A 151 14.21 -1.67 -13.65
N LEU A 152 14.80 -1.62 -12.46
CA LEU A 152 14.77 -2.74 -11.52
C LEU A 152 13.35 -3.07 -11.06
N ARG A 153 12.53 -2.05 -10.81
CA ARG A 153 11.10 -2.24 -10.48
C ARG A 153 10.31 -2.81 -11.65
N ALA A 154 10.62 -2.39 -12.87
CA ALA A 154 10.01 -2.95 -14.09
C ALA A 154 10.38 -4.44 -14.26
N SER A 155 11.62 -4.81 -13.93
CA SER A 155 12.08 -6.20 -13.94
C SER A 155 11.30 -7.06 -12.92
N TYR A 156 11.10 -6.55 -11.70
CA TYR A 156 10.27 -7.23 -10.69
C TYR A 156 8.81 -7.38 -11.15
N ALA A 157 8.21 -6.31 -11.67
CA ALA A 157 6.86 -6.35 -12.24
C ALA A 157 6.77 -7.31 -13.44
N GLY A 158 7.84 -7.40 -14.24
CA GLY A 158 7.97 -8.31 -15.36
C GLY A 158 7.97 -9.80 -14.94
N ALA A 159 8.62 -10.15 -13.81
CA ALA A 159 8.59 -11.51 -13.28
C ALA A 159 7.16 -11.95 -12.93
N TRP A 160 6.41 -11.10 -12.21
CA TRP A 160 4.98 -11.33 -11.95
C TRP A 160 4.15 -11.38 -13.24
N GLY A 161 4.43 -10.47 -14.19
CA GLY A 161 3.74 -10.42 -15.47
C GLY A 161 3.95 -11.71 -16.28
N LYS A 162 5.17 -12.26 -16.29
CA LYS A 162 5.46 -13.54 -16.94
C LYS A 162 4.62 -14.67 -16.33
N PHE A 163 4.66 -14.85 -15.00
CA PHE A 163 3.90 -15.88 -14.30
C PHE A 163 2.39 -15.79 -14.60
N LEU A 164 1.81 -14.60 -14.51
CA LEU A 164 0.38 -14.39 -14.76
C LEU A 164 -0.01 -14.58 -16.23
N ASN A 165 0.85 -14.18 -17.18
CA ASN A 165 0.61 -14.39 -18.60
C ASN A 165 0.67 -15.89 -18.95
N ASP A 166 1.61 -16.63 -18.36
CA ASP A 166 1.72 -18.08 -18.55
C ASP A 166 0.46 -18.77 -17.98
N ALA A 167 0.01 -18.39 -16.78
CA ALA A 167 -1.21 -18.89 -16.17
C ALA A 167 -2.48 -18.55 -16.99
N LYS A 168 -2.56 -17.36 -17.55
CA LYS A 168 -3.69 -16.94 -18.41
C LYS A 168 -3.72 -17.75 -19.70
N ARG A 169 -2.58 -17.98 -20.34
CA ARG A 169 -2.47 -18.85 -21.54
C ARG A 169 -2.84 -20.29 -21.25
N ALA A 170 -2.52 -20.80 -20.06
CA ALA A 170 -2.90 -22.13 -19.62
C ALA A 170 -4.38 -22.26 -19.21
N GLY A 171 -5.15 -21.15 -19.24
CA GLY A 171 -6.57 -21.14 -18.89
C GLY A 171 -6.84 -21.17 -17.38
N HIS A 172 -5.88 -20.80 -16.54
CA HIS A 172 -6.08 -20.74 -15.08
C HIS A 172 -6.69 -19.43 -14.61
N LEU A 173 -6.57 -18.38 -15.41
CA LEU A 173 -7.05 -17.04 -15.07
C LEU A 173 -8.14 -16.56 -16.03
N ARG A 174 -9.00 -15.71 -15.56
CA ARG A 174 -10.03 -14.99 -16.33
C ARG A 174 -9.41 -14.30 -17.54
N SER A 175 -10.11 -14.39 -18.69
CA SER A 175 -9.66 -13.76 -19.93
C SER A 175 -10.07 -12.29 -20.07
N ASP A 176 -11.12 -11.88 -19.35
CA ASP A 176 -11.75 -10.55 -19.41
C ASP A 176 -10.99 -9.44 -18.64
N ILE A 177 -9.99 -9.80 -17.84
CA ILE A 177 -9.16 -8.86 -17.08
C ILE A 177 -7.73 -8.91 -17.60
N SER A 178 -7.09 -7.76 -17.76
CA SER A 178 -5.69 -7.70 -18.16
C SER A 178 -4.76 -8.21 -17.05
N THR A 179 -3.68 -8.91 -17.43
CA THR A 179 -2.67 -9.39 -16.45
C THR A 179 -1.96 -8.25 -15.73
N ALA A 180 -1.93 -7.06 -16.32
CA ALA A 180 -1.41 -5.86 -15.68
C ALA A 180 -2.28 -5.42 -14.50
N VAL A 181 -3.61 -5.45 -14.66
CA VAL A 181 -4.56 -5.14 -13.58
C VAL A 181 -4.49 -6.20 -12.49
N ILE A 182 -4.47 -7.50 -12.85
CA ILE A 182 -4.32 -8.60 -11.90
C ILE A 182 -3.04 -8.43 -11.06
N ARG A 183 -1.91 -8.20 -11.72
CA ARG A 183 -0.64 -7.95 -11.03
C ARG A 183 -0.73 -6.77 -10.08
N GLN A 184 -1.29 -5.65 -10.52
CA GLN A 184 -1.40 -4.45 -9.70
C GLN A 184 -2.28 -4.68 -8.48
N PHE A 185 -3.38 -5.41 -8.64
CA PHE A 185 -4.23 -5.81 -7.54
C PHE A 185 -3.49 -6.65 -6.49
N ILE A 186 -2.77 -7.70 -6.93
CA ILE A 186 -1.98 -8.57 -6.06
C ILE A 186 -0.96 -7.75 -5.26
N LEU A 187 -0.16 -6.94 -5.97
CA LEU A 187 0.88 -6.13 -5.34
C LEU A 187 0.29 -5.07 -4.40
N SER A 188 -0.85 -4.47 -4.76
CA SER A 188 -1.54 -3.50 -3.90
C SER A 188 -2.01 -4.13 -2.59
N ALA A 189 -2.67 -5.28 -2.67
CA ALA A 189 -3.16 -6.00 -1.50
C ALA A 189 -2.01 -6.41 -0.56
N MET A 190 -0.89 -6.90 -1.11
CA MET A 190 0.28 -7.30 -0.32
C MET A 190 1.01 -6.09 0.27
N ASN A 191 1.28 -5.06 -0.52
CA ASN A 191 2.04 -3.89 -0.06
C ASN A 191 1.34 -3.15 1.08
N TRP A 192 0.01 -3.07 1.06
CA TRP A 192 -0.75 -2.44 2.14
C TRP A 192 -0.63 -3.16 3.48
N THR A 193 -0.18 -4.42 3.51
CA THR A 193 0.00 -5.16 4.76
C THR A 193 0.99 -4.51 5.70
N VAL A 194 1.97 -3.74 5.20
CA VAL A 194 2.94 -2.99 6.05
C VAL A 194 2.27 -2.02 7.03
N GLU A 195 1.02 -1.61 6.74
CA GLU A 195 0.30 -0.62 7.53
C GLU A 195 -0.49 -1.20 8.71
N TRP A 196 -0.84 -2.48 8.65
CA TRP A 196 -1.73 -3.09 9.64
C TRP A 196 -1.26 -4.46 10.17
N TYR A 197 -0.25 -5.06 9.56
CA TYR A 197 0.22 -6.37 9.97
C TYR A 197 0.84 -6.33 11.37
N ASP A 198 0.50 -7.35 12.15
CA ASP A 198 0.95 -7.55 13.51
C ASP A 198 1.42 -9.01 13.63
N VAL A 199 2.74 -9.22 13.76
CA VAL A 199 3.37 -10.54 13.82
C VAL A 199 2.91 -11.36 15.03
N ASP A 200 2.55 -10.69 16.12
CA ASP A 200 2.09 -11.36 17.34
C ASP A 200 0.67 -11.93 17.19
N LYS A 201 -0.10 -11.40 16.25
CA LYS A 201 -1.48 -11.83 15.97
C LYS A 201 -1.58 -12.86 14.84
N TYR A 202 -0.74 -12.74 13.83
CA TYR A 202 -0.82 -13.57 12.62
C TYR A 202 0.57 -13.95 12.13
N PRO A 203 0.95 -15.25 12.11
CA PRO A 203 2.13 -15.70 11.39
C PRO A 203 2.03 -15.39 9.89
N VAL A 204 3.15 -14.99 9.26
CA VAL A 204 3.16 -14.59 7.83
C VAL A 204 2.62 -15.68 6.91
N HIS A 205 2.97 -16.96 7.15
CA HIS A 205 2.48 -18.08 6.33
C HIS A 205 0.95 -18.22 6.37
N ILE A 206 0.32 -18.01 7.53
CA ILE A 206 -1.15 -18.03 7.65
C ILE A 206 -1.79 -16.85 6.90
N LEU A 207 -1.14 -15.67 6.95
CA LEU A 207 -1.58 -14.52 6.17
C LEU A 207 -1.48 -14.81 4.67
N ALA A 208 -0.35 -15.37 4.23
CA ALA A 208 -0.08 -15.72 2.84
C ALA A 208 -1.08 -16.75 2.29
N GLU A 209 -1.33 -17.83 3.02
CA GLU A 209 -2.35 -18.84 2.67
C GLU A 209 -3.72 -18.21 2.45
N ARG A 210 -4.18 -17.39 3.42
CA ARG A 210 -5.50 -16.74 3.33
C ARG A 210 -5.58 -15.72 2.19
N MET A 211 -4.55 -14.91 2.02
CA MET A 211 -4.50 -13.93 0.93
C MET A 211 -4.44 -14.64 -0.44
N SER A 212 -3.64 -15.69 -0.57
CA SER A 212 -3.54 -16.47 -1.81
C SER A 212 -4.90 -17.06 -2.18
N LYS A 213 -5.61 -17.66 -1.23
CA LYS A 213 -6.94 -18.22 -1.46
C LYS A 213 -7.92 -17.15 -1.93
N LEU A 214 -8.00 -16.01 -1.22
CA LEU A 214 -8.86 -14.89 -1.59
C LEU A 214 -8.59 -14.39 -3.00
N ILE A 215 -7.32 -14.09 -3.30
CA ILE A 215 -6.93 -13.49 -4.57
C ILE A 215 -7.15 -14.48 -5.73
N LEU A 216 -6.80 -15.76 -5.53
CA LEU A 216 -7.00 -16.79 -6.55
C LEU A 216 -8.47 -16.98 -6.90
N ASP A 217 -9.34 -17.02 -5.90
CA ASP A 217 -10.77 -17.24 -6.14
C ASP A 217 -11.39 -16.05 -6.90
N GLY A 218 -10.95 -14.80 -6.63
CA GLY A 218 -11.35 -13.62 -7.42
C GLY A 218 -10.80 -13.56 -8.85
N MET A 219 -9.72 -14.30 -9.14
CA MET A 219 -9.07 -14.33 -10.45
C MET A 219 -9.45 -15.52 -11.31
N CYS A 220 -10.02 -16.62 -10.74
CA CYS A 220 -10.28 -17.84 -11.44
C CYS A 220 -11.59 -17.81 -12.27
N LEU A 221 -11.67 -18.70 -13.27
CA LEU A 221 -12.67 -18.71 -14.35
C LEU A 221 -14.16 -18.80 -13.95
N HIS A 222 -14.45 -19.13 -12.70
CA HIS A 222 -15.84 -19.42 -12.27
C HIS A 222 -16.60 -18.21 -11.73
N CYS A 223 -15.95 -17.05 -11.60
CA CYS A 223 -16.57 -15.83 -11.09
C CYS A 223 -16.83 -14.84 -12.23
N LYS A 224 -18.03 -14.83 -12.75
CA LYS A 224 -18.51 -13.77 -13.65
C LYS A 224 -19.37 -12.82 -12.83
N ALA A 225 -18.80 -11.74 -12.33
CA ALA A 225 -19.62 -10.59 -11.95
C ALA A 225 -20.05 -9.87 -13.23
N ASP A 226 -21.31 -9.55 -13.33
CA ASP A 226 -21.82 -8.66 -14.36
C ASP A 226 -21.22 -7.25 -14.14
N THR A 227 -20.26 -6.89 -14.98
CA THR A 227 -19.57 -5.60 -14.90
C THR A 227 -20.36 -4.48 -15.58
N GLU A 228 -21.48 -4.77 -16.27
CA GLU A 228 -22.29 -3.73 -16.92
C GLU A 228 -22.92 -2.77 -15.92
N GLY A 229 -23.35 -3.25 -14.76
CA GLY A 229 -23.84 -2.41 -13.66
C GLY A 229 -22.78 -1.47 -13.06
N LEU A 230 -21.50 -1.76 -13.22
CA LEU A 230 -20.39 -0.94 -12.71
C LEU A 230 -20.17 0.38 -13.48
N LYS A 231 -20.75 0.50 -14.67
CA LYS A 231 -20.56 1.69 -15.55
C LYS A 231 -21.36 2.92 -15.11
N GLN A 232 -22.28 2.79 -14.15
CA GLN A 232 -23.23 3.84 -13.78
C GLN A 232 -23.26 4.11 -12.26
N CYS A 233 -22.11 4.36 -11.63
CA CYS A 233 -22.17 4.93 -10.31
C CYS A 233 -22.34 6.45 -10.41
N PRO A 234 -23.43 7.04 -9.88
CA PRO A 234 -23.59 8.49 -9.90
C PRO A 234 -22.49 9.13 -9.07
N ALA A 235 -21.84 10.15 -9.63
CA ALA A 235 -20.85 10.96 -8.93
C ALA A 235 -21.45 11.47 -7.61
N THR A 236 -20.98 10.94 -6.49
CA THR A 236 -21.44 11.31 -5.16
C THR A 236 -20.66 12.50 -4.60
N HIS A 237 -20.49 13.55 -5.39
CA HIS A 237 -19.89 14.77 -4.89
C HIS A 237 -20.84 15.41 -3.85
N VAL A 238 -20.59 15.09 -2.60
CA VAL A 238 -21.08 15.94 -1.50
C VAL A 238 -20.20 17.20 -1.55
N LYS A 239 -20.67 18.25 -2.24
CA LYS A 239 -20.05 19.57 -2.12
C LYS A 239 -20.11 19.95 -0.65
N THR A 240 -18.96 20.02 0.01
CA THR A 240 -18.86 20.75 1.26
C THR A 240 -19.33 22.16 0.98
N PRO A 241 -20.22 22.74 1.82
CA PRO A 241 -20.65 24.12 1.66
C PRO A 241 -19.42 25.04 1.60
N ASP A 242 -19.41 26.00 0.71
CA ASP A 242 -18.37 27.02 0.67
C ASP A 242 -18.30 27.69 2.06
N PRO A 243 -17.13 27.78 2.67
CA PRO A 243 -16.98 28.39 3.98
C PRO A 243 -17.42 29.85 3.94
N ASP A 244 -18.34 30.24 4.83
CA ASP A 244 -18.82 31.59 4.93
C ASP A 244 -17.79 32.50 5.63
N GLY A 245 -17.47 33.61 4.98
CA GLY A 245 -16.58 34.64 5.50
C GLY A 245 -15.09 34.43 5.16
N LYS A 246 -14.35 35.54 5.15
CA LYS A 246 -12.94 35.59 4.76
C LYS A 246 -12.04 34.69 5.63
N ALA A 247 -12.25 34.68 6.93
CA ALA A 247 -11.46 33.89 7.87
C ALA A 247 -11.67 32.36 7.65
N ALA A 248 -12.92 31.95 7.41
CA ALA A 248 -13.24 30.55 7.13
C ALA A 248 -12.65 30.10 5.80
N LYS A 249 -12.67 30.93 4.74
CA LYS A 249 -12.02 30.64 3.45
C LYS A 249 -10.51 30.49 3.60
N THR A 250 -9.85 31.42 4.28
CA THR A 250 -8.41 31.33 4.54
C THR A 250 -8.06 30.07 5.34
N ARG A 251 -8.87 29.70 6.32
CA ARG A 251 -8.66 28.48 7.11
C ARG A 251 -8.78 27.22 6.24
N ALA A 252 -9.75 27.14 5.34
CA ALA A 252 -9.92 26.05 4.39
C ALA A 252 -8.75 25.95 3.40
N GLU A 253 -8.23 27.09 2.92
CA GLU A 253 -7.05 27.13 2.05
C GLU A 253 -5.80 26.57 2.77
N ILE A 254 -5.59 26.96 4.04
CA ILE A 254 -4.50 26.44 4.88
C ILE A 254 -4.62 24.93 5.05
N LEU A 255 -5.82 24.41 5.35
CA LEU A 255 -6.05 22.97 5.50
C LEU A 255 -5.80 22.20 4.19
N THR A 256 -6.24 22.74 3.05
CA THR A 256 -6.00 22.14 1.73
C THR A 256 -4.51 22.10 1.41
N ALA A 257 -3.79 23.20 1.63
CA ALA A 257 -2.33 23.23 1.48
C ALA A 257 -1.64 22.25 2.41
N ALA A 258 -2.08 22.17 3.66
CA ALA A 258 -1.54 21.22 4.64
C ALA A 258 -1.77 19.76 4.22
N ALA A 259 -2.92 19.44 3.65
CA ALA A 259 -3.20 18.11 3.12
C ALA A 259 -2.23 17.73 2.01
N ARG A 260 -1.94 18.65 1.06
CA ARG A 260 -0.96 18.43 0.00
C ARG A 260 0.45 18.22 0.56
N VAL A 261 0.90 19.12 1.44
CA VAL A 261 2.22 19.01 2.07
C VAL A 261 2.36 17.71 2.86
N LEU A 262 1.32 17.32 3.61
CA LEU A 262 1.31 16.07 4.38
C LEU A 262 1.38 14.84 3.48
N ARG A 263 0.59 14.83 2.39
CA ARG A 263 0.57 13.76 1.40
C ARG A 263 1.93 13.55 0.74
N ASP A 264 2.58 14.65 0.36
CA ASP A 264 3.79 14.61 -0.48
C ASP A 264 5.08 14.50 0.34
N ASN A 265 5.08 14.96 1.60
CA ASN A 265 6.30 14.99 2.43
C ASN A 265 6.19 14.13 3.71
N GLY A 266 5.00 13.65 4.07
CA GLY A 266 4.74 12.98 5.34
C GLY A 266 4.72 13.93 6.54
N TYR A 267 4.29 13.40 7.70
CA TYR A 267 4.07 14.21 8.91
C TYR A 267 5.33 14.93 9.41
N LYS A 268 6.46 14.24 9.50
CA LYS A 268 7.68 14.80 10.11
C LYS A 268 8.26 15.95 9.29
N ALA A 269 8.21 15.86 7.97
CA ALA A 269 8.71 16.91 7.07
C ALA A 269 7.68 18.04 6.80
N THR A 270 6.46 17.89 7.26
CA THR A 270 5.45 18.96 7.26
C THR A 270 5.81 20.02 8.31
N THR A 271 5.87 21.28 7.91
CA THR A 271 6.12 22.43 8.78
C THR A 271 5.14 23.55 8.48
N LEU A 272 4.87 24.42 9.45
CA LEU A 272 3.97 25.60 9.25
C LEU A 272 4.48 26.50 8.12
N ARG A 273 5.79 26.59 7.94
CA ARG A 273 6.41 27.35 6.85
C ARG A 273 6.09 26.74 5.49
N LYS A 274 6.26 25.43 5.31
CA LYS A 274 5.90 24.74 4.05
C LYS A 274 4.41 24.84 3.76
N ILE A 275 3.55 24.75 4.78
CA ILE A 275 2.11 24.94 4.62
C ILE A 275 1.80 26.36 4.15
N ALA A 276 2.44 27.38 4.72
CA ALA A 276 2.27 28.76 4.30
C ALA A 276 2.76 28.99 2.85
N GLU A 277 3.91 28.42 2.49
CA GLU A 277 4.44 28.45 1.13
C GLU A 277 3.48 27.80 0.13
N GLU A 278 2.96 26.61 0.42
CA GLU A 278 1.97 25.90 -0.42
C GLU A 278 0.63 26.67 -0.52
N ALA A 279 0.22 27.31 0.56
CA ALA A 279 -0.99 28.16 0.57
C ALA A 279 -0.78 29.54 -0.08
N ASN A 280 0.44 29.86 -0.54
CA ASN A 280 0.82 31.19 -1.03
C ASN A 280 0.52 32.31 -0.02
N MET A 281 0.83 32.05 1.24
CA MET A 281 0.56 32.95 2.38
C MET A 281 1.83 33.24 3.17
N LYS A 282 1.79 34.33 3.97
CA LYS A 282 2.83 34.58 4.97
C LYS A 282 2.68 33.61 6.14
N ALA A 283 3.76 33.14 6.72
CA ALA A 283 3.74 32.22 7.88
C ALA A 283 2.89 32.78 9.06
N GLY A 284 2.93 34.10 9.30
CA GLY A 284 2.08 34.77 10.32
C GLY A 284 0.59 34.56 10.12
N SER A 285 0.13 34.40 8.85
CA SER A 285 -1.30 34.13 8.59
C SER A 285 -1.69 32.73 9.05
N VAL A 286 -0.80 31.74 8.92
CA VAL A 286 -1.05 30.39 9.40
C VAL A 286 -1.12 30.35 10.93
N TYR A 287 -0.19 31.03 11.62
CA TYR A 287 -0.20 31.14 13.08
C TYR A 287 -1.44 31.85 13.65
N TYR A 288 -2.07 32.73 12.88
CA TYR A 288 -3.32 33.36 13.29
C TYR A 288 -4.49 32.36 13.33
N HIS A 289 -4.49 31.34 12.49
CA HIS A 289 -5.58 30.36 12.37
C HIS A 289 -5.33 29.06 13.15
N PHE A 290 -4.08 28.73 13.43
CA PHE A 290 -3.71 27.44 14.04
C PHE A 290 -2.53 27.62 15.01
N ASP A 291 -2.67 27.08 16.21
CA ASP A 291 -1.67 27.17 17.27
C ASP A 291 -0.43 26.28 17.01
N SER A 292 -0.59 25.22 16.22
CA SER A 292 0.50 24.26 15.96
C SER A 292 0.29 23.49 14.65
N LYS A 293 1.38 22.90 14.16
CA LYS A 293 1.34 21.91 13.08
C LYS A 293 0.39 20.76 13.40
N ASP A 294 0.44 20.28 14.65
CA ASP A 294 -0.34 19.13 15.09
C ASP A 294 -1.84 19.40 15.04
N ALA A 295 -2.27 20.62 15.37
CA ALA A 295 -3.67 21.03 15.24
C ALA A 295 -4.14 21.01 13.79
N ILE A 296 -3.30 21.47 12.86
CA ILE A 296 -3.61 21.42 11.42
C ILE A 296 -3.70 19.97 10.92
N VAL A 297 -2.69 19.17 11.24
CA VAL A 297 -2.64 17.77 10.80
C VAL A 297 -3.81 16.97 11.37
N ASP A 298 -4.15 17.17 12.63
CA ASP A 298 -5.29 16.51 13.28
C ASP A 298 -6.60 16.82 12.55
N GLU A 299 -6.80 18.08 12.17
CA GLU A 299 -8.00 18.48 11.44
C GLU A 299 -8.04 17.94 10.00
N VAL A 300 -6.90 17.96 9.30
CA VAL A 300 -6.78 17.34 7.98
C VAL A 300 -7.13 15.85 8.02
N LEU A 301 -6.58 15.12 9.00
CA LEU A 301 -6.84 13.68 9.14
C LEU A 301 -8.31 13.40 9.50
N ASN A 302 -8.87 14.20 10.41
CA ASN A 302 -10.26 14.05 10.82
C ASN A 302 -11.24 14.35 9.68
N ALA A 303 -10.99 15.42 8.92
CA ALA A 303 -11.80 15.78 7.76
C ALA A 303 -11.79 14.65 6.71
N GLY A 304 -10.62 14.18 6.31
CA GLY A 304 -10.50 13.11 5.31
C GLY A 304 -11.19 11.80 5.69
N LEU A 305 -11.13 11.42 6.97
CA LEU A 305 -11.83 10.23 7.45
C LEU A 305 -13.34 10.40 7.53
N LYS A 306 -13.80 11.58 7.94
CA LYS A 306 -15.24 11.90 7.99
C LYS A 306 -15.85 11.95 6.60
N ASP A 307 -15.17 12.61 5.66
CA ASP A 307 -15.60 12.72 4.27
C ASP A 307 -15.74 11.32 3.65
N LEU A 308 -14.72 10.47 3.84
CA LEU A 308 -14.72 9.11 3.33
C LEU A 308 -15.85 8.27 3.93
N LEU A 309 -16.02 8.29 5.26
CA LEU A 309 -17.07 7.56 5.95
C LEU A 309 -18.46 8.00 5.49
N SER A 310 -18.74 9.32 5.56
CA SER A 310 -20.05 9.86 5.22
C SER A 310 -20.38 9.70 3.74
N GLY A 311 -19.39 9.83 2.88
CA GLY A 311 -19.53 9.68 1.44
C GLY A 311 -19.88 8.25 1.02
N VAL A 312 -19.12 7.28 1.50
CA VAL A 312 -19.40 5.86 1.21
C VAL A 312 -20.73 5.42 1.82
N GLU A 313 -21.02 5.82 3.07
CA GLU A 313 -22.29 5.50 3.71
C GLU A 313 -23.48 6.12 2.97
N SER A 314 -23.37 7.38 2.53
CA SER A 314 -24.41 8.05 1.75
C SER A 314 -24.64 7.39 0.40
N ALA A 315 -23.57 7.00 -0.31
CA ALA A 315 -23.67 6.31 -1.59
C ALA A 315 -24.41 4.99 -1.46
N VAL A 316 -24.02 4.16 -0.50
CA VAL A 316 -24.65 2.85 -0.25
C VAL A 316 -26.10 2.99 0.20
N ARG A 317 -26.44 4.01 1.00
CA ARG A 317 -27.82 4.26 1.47
C ARG A 317 -28.76 4.71 0.35
N LYS A 318 -28.23 5.45 -0.63
CA LYS A 318 -29.01 5.94 -1.79
C LYS A 318 -29.20 4.88 -2.87
N PHE A 319 -28.57 3.73 -2.72
CA PHE A 319 -28.69 2.65 -3.68
C PHE A 319 -30.05 1.95 -3.56
N ASP A 320 -30.86 2.00 -4.62
CA ASP A 320 -32.28 1.59 -4.59
C ASP A 320 -32.54 0.08 -4.69
N ALA A 321 -31.49 -0.75 -4.85
CA ALA A 321 -31.60 -2.20 -4.94
C ALA A 321 -30.94 -2.89 -3.73
N PRO A 322 -31.57 -2.91 -2.55
CA PRO A 322 -30.96 -3.39 -1.30
C PRO A 322 -30.55 -4.87 -1.33
N TYR A 323 -31.16 -5.70 -2.18
CA TYR A 323 -30.86 -7.12 -2.32
C TYR A 323 -29.79 -7.42 -3.40
N ASP A 324 -29.35 -6.43 -4.17
CA ASP A 324 -28.23 -6.58 -5.08
C ASP A 324 -26.92 -6.27 -4.34
N HIS A 325 -26.41 -7.25 -3.61
CA HIS A 325 -25.22 -7.13 -2.81
C HIS A 325 -23.97 -6.81 -3.63
N HIS A 326 -23.85 -7.37 -4.83
CA HIS A 326 -22.71 -7.10 -5.71
C HIS A 326 -22.69 -5.63 -6.14
N ALA A 327 -23.84 -5.10 -6.57
CA ALA A 327 -23.92 -3.68 -6.93
C ALA A 327 -23.75 -2.74 -5.73
N ARG A 328 -24.19 -3.14 -4.52
CA ARG A 328 -23.91 -2.38 -3.28
C ARG A 328 -22.42 -2.34 -2.93
N ILE A 329 -21.73 -3.48 -3.03
CA ILE A 329 -20.27 -3.56 -2.83
C ILE A 329 -19.58 -2.71 -3.89
N ALA A 330 -19.97 -2.81 -5.16
CA ALA A 330 -19.46 -1.98 -6.25
C ALA A 330 -19.65 -0.49 -5.97
N THR A 331 -20.83 -0.09 -5.51
CA THR A 331 -21.13 1.30 -5.12
C THR A 331 -20.19 1.79 -4.01
N ALA A 332 -19.94 0.96 -2.99
CA ALA A 332 -19.01 1.29 -1.91
C ALA A 332 -17.58 1.44 -2.41
N ILE A 333 -17.13 0.55 -3.32
CA ILE A 333 -15.80 0.61 -3.96
C ILE A 333 -15.65 1.90 -4.76
N TRP A 334 -16.63 2.22 -5.61
CA TRP A 334 -16.60 3.43 -6.43
C TRP A 334 -16.62 4.70 -5.60
N ALA A 335 -17.46 4.76 -4.56
CA ALA A 335 -17.49 5.88 -3.64
C ALA A 335 -16.14 6.07 -2.93
N HIS A 336 -15.52 4.99 -2.47
CA HIS A 336 -14.19 5.04 -1.87
C HIS A 336 -13.15 5.63 -2.84
N LEU A 337 -13.10 5.15 -4.08
CA LEU A 337 -12.15 5.62 -5.09
C LEU A 337 -12.43 7.06 -5.51
N ASP A 338 -13.70 7.48 -5.60
CA ASP A 338 -14.08 8.85 -5.94
C ASP A 338 -13.59 9.84 -4.85
N PHE A 339 -13.79 9.52 -3.58
CA PHE A 339 -13.25 10.30 -2.47
C PHE A 339 -11.73 10.32 -2.46
N LEU A 340 -11.10 9.23 -2.85
CA LEU A 340 -9.65 9.13 -2.87
C LEU A 340 -9.01 10.00 -3.95
N PHE A 341 -9.63 10.11 -5.13
CA PHE A 341 -9.02 10.74 -6.29
C PHE A 341 -9.63 12.09 -6.69
N LYS A 342 -10.91 12.35 -6.39
CA LYS A 342 -11.60 13.51 -6.91
C LYS A 342 -12.19 14.41 -5.82
N ALA A 343 -12.73 13.81 -4.76
CA ALA A 343 -13.55 14.55 -3.82
C ALA A 343 -12.74 15.23 -2.72
N SER A 344 -11.58 14.68 -2.33
CA SER A 344 -10.89 15.17 -1.13
C SER A 344 -9.37 14.95 -1.14
N GLU A 345 -8.62 16.05 -1.15
CA GLU A 345 -7.17 16.05 -0.88
C GLU A 345 -6.87 15.47 0.52
N PHE A 346 -7.80 15.61 1.45
CA PHE A 346 -7.67 15.14 2.82
C PHE A 346 -7.67 13.61 2.91
N THR A 347 -8.47 12.93 2.09
CA THR A 347 -8.52 11.45 2.06
C THR A 347 -7.20 10.86 1.56
N SER A 348 -6.63 11.38 0.48
CA SER A 348 -5.35 10.90 -0.04
C SER A 348 -4.19 11.19 0.93
N ALA A 349 -4.17 12.37 1.57
CA ALA A 349 -3.21 12.69 2.61
C ALA A 349 -3.28 11.73 3.80
N ASN A 350 -4.50 11.38 4.23
CA ASN A 350 -4.72 10.44 5.33
C ASN A 350 -4.18 9.04 5.00
N ILE A 351 -4.49 8.52 3.81
CA ILE A 351 -4.08 7.18 3.40
C ILE A 351 -2.56 7.10 3.26
N ARG A 352 -1.92 8.03 2.57
CA ARG A 352 -0.47 8.02 2.35
C ARG A 352 0.35 8.22 3.63
N SER A 353 -0.11 9.04 4.55
CA SER A 353 0.67 9.39 5.74
C SER A 353 0.46 8.45 6.94
N TYR A 354 -0.58 7.59 6.91
CA TYR A 354 -1.01 6.83 8.08
C TYR A 354 0.09 6.02 8.77
N GLY A 355 0.86 5.26 8.02
CA GLY A 355 1.92 4.41 8.57
C GLY A 355 3.06 5.18 9.24
N MET A 356 3.25 6.45 8.87
CA MET A 356 4.30 7.33 9.40
C MET A 356 3.79 8.35 10.42
N LEU A 357 2.50 8.27 10.78
CA LEU A 357 1.94 9.14 11.82
C LEU A 357 2.42 8.71 13.20
N PRO A 358 2.74 9.67 14.10
CA PRO A 358 2.93 9.38 15.51
C PRO A 358 1.75 8.64 16.14
N ASN A 359 2.01 7.81 17.16
CA ASN A 359 1.01 6.96 17.80
C ASN A 359 -0.20 7.75 18.32
N HIS A 360 0.00 8.94 18.89
CA HIS A 360 -1.08 9.76 19.43
C HIS A 360 -2.12 10.15 18.37
N PHE A 361 -1.73 10.39 17.10
CA PHE A 361 -2.69 10.61 16.02
C PHE A 361 -3.44 9.32 15.67
N ARG A 362 -2.73 8.20 15.56
CA ARG A 362 -3.36 6.91 15.26
C ARG A 362 -4.38 6.52 16.32
N GLU A 363 -4.09 6.77 17.58
CA GLU A 363 -5.01 6.52 18.70
C GLU A 363 -6.21 7.46 18.67
N ARG A 364 -6.00 8.77 18.46
CA ARG A 364 -7.07 9.77 18.39
C ARG A 364 -8.08 9.47 17.29
N HIS A 365 -7.61 9.04 16.12
CA HIS A 365 -8.47 8.73 14.98
C HIS A 365 -8.91 7.25 14.91
N ARG A 366 -8.55 6.43 15.91
CA ARG A 366 -8.94 5.01 15.97
C ARG A 366 -10.45 4.82 15.89
N GLY A 367 -11.21 5.67 16.58
CA GLY A 367 -12.67 5.59 16.64
C GLY A 367 -13.31 5.70 15.26
N ILE A 368 -13.00 6.76 14.52
CA ILE A 368 -13.58 6.97 13.19
C ILE A 368 -13.11 5.93 12.16
N ARG A 369 -11.87 5.46 12.25
CA ARG A 369 -11.39 4.36 11.42
C ARG A 369 -12.13 3.05 11.73
N HIS A 370 -12.43 2.82 12.99
CA HIS A 370 -13.22 1.67 13.41
C HIS A 370 -14.65 1.73 12.87
N GLU A 371 -15.29 2.91 12.91
CA GLU A 371 -16.62 3.11 12.31
C GLU A 371 -16.61 2.87 10.80
N TYR A 372 -15.56 3.34 10.10
CA TYR A 372 -15.40 3.04 8.69
C TYR A 372 -15.24 1.52 8.42
N GLY A 373 -14.44 0.85 9.25
CA GLY A 373 -14.33 -0.61 9.20
C GLY A 373 -15.66 -1.32 9.44
N LYS A 374 -16.48 -0.85 10.42
CA LYS A 374 -17.81 -1.41 10.68
C LYS A 374 -18.78 -1.21 9.52
N LEU A 375 -18.71 -0.10 8.80
CA LEU A 375 -19.51 0.12 7.60
C LEU A 375 -19.26 -0.98 6.56
N TRP A 376 -17.98 -1.26 6.27
CA TRP A 376 -17.60 -2.34 5.36
C TRP A 376 -17.94 -3.71 5.90
N ASP A 377 -17.73 -3.97 7.20
CA ASP A 377 -18.11 -5.24 7.84
C ASP A 377 -19.61 -5.51 7.71
N ARG A 378 -20.45 -4.49 7.83
CA ARG A 378 -21.90 -4.60 7.65
C ARG A 378 -22.26 -4.95 6.21
N ILE A 379 -21.72 -4.22 5.23
CA ILE A 379 -21.99 -4.47 3.79
C ILE A 379 -21.61 -5.90 3.41
N LEU A 380 -20.41 -6.35 3.83
CA LEU A 380 -19.91 -7.68 3.49
C LEU A 380 -20.66 -8.79 4.25
N ARG A 381 -21.05 -8.57 5.51
CA ARG A 381 -21.79 -9.55 6.30
C ARG A 381 -23.17 -9.78 5.74
N GLU A 382 -23.91 -8.73 5.41
CA GLU A 382 -25.22 -8.85 4.75
C GLU A 382 -25.10 -9.67 3.45
N ALA A 383 -24.06 -9.44 2.65
CA ALA A 383 -23.81 -10.22 1.44
C ALA A 383 -23.44 -11.69 1.72
N GLN A 384 -22.73 -12.00 2.81
CA GLN A 384 -22.43 -13.37 3.22
C GLN A 384 -23.67 -14.08 3.75
N ASP A 385 -24.47 -13.42 4.59
CA ASP A 385 -25.66 -13.99 5.22
C ASP A 385 -26.70 -14.36 4.16
N ASP A 386 -26.80 -13.58 3.07
CA ASP A 386 -27.70 -13.83 1.93
C ASP A 386 -27.06 -14.76 0.87
N GLY A 387 -25.84 -15.26 1.09
CA GLY A 387 -25.15 -16.17 0.17
C GLY A 387 -24.66 -15.53 -1.13
N ALA A 388 -24.66 -14.20 -1.21
CA ALA A 388 -24.21 -13.47 -2.41
C ALA A 388 -22.68 -13.47 -2.57
N ILE A 389 -21.94 -13.56 -1.48
CA ILE A 389 -20.48 -13.72 -1.47
C ILE A 389 -20.08 -14.91 -0.59
N ARG A 390 -18.85 -15.34 -0.74
CA ARG A 390 -18.29 -16.49 -0.01
C ARG A 390 -18.36 -16.32 1.52
N SER A 391 -18.64 -17.41 2.24
CA SER A 391 -18.73 -17.44 3.71
C SER A 391 -17.58 -18.21 4.40
N ASP A 392 -16.69 -18.84 3.63
CA ASP A 392 -15.56 -19.63 4.15
C ASP A 392 -14.40 -18.75 4.65
N ILE A 393 -14.42 -17.45 4.39
CA ILE A 393 -13.44 -16.47 4.87
C ILE A 393 -14.12 -15.47 5.82
N LYS A 394 -13.46 -15.21 6.94
CA LYS A 394 -13.95 -14.22 7.90
C LYS A 394 -13.96 -12.81 7.30
N ILE A 395 -14.93 -12.00 7.69
CA ILE A 395 -15.14 -10.62 7.20
C ILE A 395 -13.87 -9.75 7.34
N VAL A 396 -13.19 -9.80 8.47
CA VAL A 396 -12.05 -8.91 8.73
C VAL A 396 -10.89 -9.13 7.75
N PRO A 397 -10.40 -10.35 7.49
CA PRO A 397 -9.43 -10.61 6.44
C PRO A 397 -9.90 -10.17 5.05
N LEU A 398 -11.13 -10.47 4.68
CA LEU A 398 -11.72 -10.06 3.38
C LEU A 398 -11.68 -8.54 3.24
N ARG A 399 -12.19 -7.80 4.22
CA ARG A 399 -12.14 -6.34 4.25
C ARG A 399 -10.72 -5.81 4.14
N GLN A 400 -9.75 -6.39 4.86
CA GLN A 400 -8.37 -5.91 4.84
C GLN A 400 -7.71 -6.06 3.46
N VAL A 401 -7.98 -7.17 2.76
CA VAL A 401 -7.51 -7.36 1.39
C VAL A 401 -8.16 -6.35 0.45
N MET A 402 -9.49 -6.17 0.53
CA MET A 402 -10.22 -5.23 -0.30
C MET A 402 -9.77 -3.78 -0.07
N LEU A 403 -9.80 -3.31 1.18
CA LEU A 403 -9.38 -1.94 1.50
C LEU A 403 -7.90 -1.73 1.25
N GLY A 404 -7.07 -2.75 1.43
CA GLY A 404 -5.65 -2.71 1.10
C GLY A 404 -5.43 -2.44 -0.37
N ALA A 405 -6.09 -3.20 -1.23
CA ALA A 405 -6.02 -3.01 -2.67
C ALA A 405 -6.53 -1.62 -3.08
N LEU A 406 -7.65 -1.16 -2.51
CA LEU A 406 -8.22 0.17 -2.78
C LEU A 406 -7.30 1.30 -2.33
N ASN A 407 -6.83 1.26 -1.09
CA ASN A 407 -5.98 2.32 -0.54
C ASN A 407 -4.66 2.45 -1.30
N TRP A 408 -4.07 1.33 -1.75
CA TRP A 408 -2.80 1.36 -2.49
C TRP A 408 -2.93 1.93 -3.90
N THR A 409 -4.15 2.13 -4.42
CA THR A 409 -4.36 2.77 -5.73
C THR A 409 -3.79 4.18 -5.80
N VAL A 410 -3.68 4.90 -4.67
CA VAL A 410 -3.04 6.23 -4.60
C VAL A 410 -1.58 6.25 -5.11
N GLU A 411 -0.93 5.09 -5.15
CA GLU A 411 0.48 4.98 -5.50
C GLU A 411 0.72 4.74 -7.00
N TRP A 412 -0.29 4.29 -7.72
CA TRP A 412 -0.12 3.90 -9.12
C TRP A 412 -1.18 4.45 -10.07
N PHE A 413 -2.36 4.83 -9.59
CA PHE A 413 -3.41 5.37 -10.44
C PHE A 413 -3.31 6.89 -10.55
N ASP A 414 -3.29 7.38 -11.81
CA ASP A 414 -3.34 8.81 -12.13
C ASP A 414 -4.64 9.09 -12.91
N PRO A 415 -5.60 9.81 -12.32
CA PRO A 415 -6.87 10.11 -12.99
C PRO A 415 -6.71 10.87 -14.30
N ASN A 416 -5.61 11.64 -14.48
CA ASN A 416 -5.35 12.40 -15.70
C ASN A 416 -4.88 11.52 -16.87
N LYS A 417 -4.45 10.29 -16.57
CA LYS A 417 -4.06 9.27 -17.55
C LYS A 417 -5.16 8.24 -17.79
N ALA A 418 -6.28 8.33 -17.10
CA ALA A 418 -7.40 7.42 -17.27
C ALA A 418 -7.94 7.51 -18.70
N GLY A 419 -8.08 6.35 -19.37
CA GLY A 419 -8.51 6.27 -20.77
C GLY A 419 -7.39 6.36 -21.81
N VAL A 420 -6.13 6.53 -21.40
CA VAL A 420 -4.98 6.38 -22.31
C VAL A 420 -4.77 4.89 -22.59
N GLU A 421 -4.52 4.53 -23.84
CA GLU A 421 -4.28 3.13 -24.25
C GLU A 421 -3.13 2.52 -23.43
N GLY A 422 -3.36 1.33 -22.88
CA GLY A 422 -2.41 0.63 -22.00
C GLY A 422 -2.38 1.11 -20.55
N TYR A 423 -3.19 2.09 -20.15
CA TYR A 423 -3.32 2.49 -18.74
C TYR A 423 -4.30 1.59 -17.98
N LEU A 424 -4.02 1.36 -16.69
CA LEU A 424 -4.79 0.44 -15.86
C LEU A 424 -6.24 0.90 -15.66
N SER A 425 -7.17 -0.02 -15.86
CA SER A 425 -8.61 0.23 -15.78
C SER A 425 -9.13 0.04 -14.35
N LEU A 426 -9.70 1.08 -13.73
CA LEU A 426 -10.39 0.96 -12.45
C LEU A 426 -11.64 0.05 -12.50
N PRO A 427 -12.44 0.01 -13.59
CA PRO A 427 -13.52 -0.96 -13.71
C PRO A 427 -13.05 -2.41 -13.64
N GLU A 428 -11.98 -2.79 -14.34
CA GLU A 428 -11.41 -4.14 -14.24
C GLU A 428 -10.89 -4.44 -12.83
N PHE A 429 -10.21 -3.47 -12.21
CA PHE A 429 -9.72 -3.58 -10.83
C PHE A 429 -10.87 -3.77 -9.83
N SER A 430 -11.95 -3.01 -9.97
CA SER A 430 -13.16 -3.13 -9.13
C SER A 430 -13.85 -4.47 -9.33
N SER A 431 -13.89 -4.99 -10.56
CA SER A 431 -14.43 -6.32 -10.87
C SER A 431 -13.71 -7.44 -10.13
N MET A 432 -12.40 -7.33 -9.91
CA MET A 432 -11.67 -8.30 -9.10
C MET A 432 -12.10 -8.27 -7.63
N LEU A 433 -12.28 -7.06 -7.07
CA LEU A 433 -12.69 -6.88 -5.67
C LEU A 433 -14.08 -7.44 -5.37
N ILE A 434 -14.99 -7.36 -6.33
CA ILE A 434 -16.36 -7.86 -6.15
C ILE A 434 -16.39 -9.39 -6.18
N ASN A 435 -15.43 -10.01 -6.85
CA ASN A 435 -15.37 -11.47 -7.00
C ASN A 435 -14.46 -12.15 -5.94
N LEU A 436 -13.91 -11.42 -4.99
CA LEU A 436 -13.18 -11.99 -3.85
C LEU A 436 -14.12 -12.74 -2.91
#